data_fa231037b503bc55fb8cf57782d5d382
#
_entry.id   fa231037b503bc55fb8cf57782d5d382
#
_cell.length_a   1.000
_cell.length_b   1.000
_cell.length_c   1.000
_cell.angle_alpha   90.00
_cell.angle_beta   90.00
_cell.angle_gamma   90.00
#
_symmetry.space_group_name_H-M   'P 1'
#
loop_
_entity.id
_entity.type
_entity.pdbx_description
1 polymer ?
#
loop_
_entity_poly.entity_id
_entity_poly.type
_entity_poly.pdbx_seq_one_letter_code
_entity_poly.pdbx_strand_id
1 'polypeptide(L)'
;VGGIEHLMGANDIEFIHGKAEILDDKKIKVNTKKFNYKLEYKNLILALGSKPSYLPIEGADSEDILTSTELLSLREIPKSLVIIGGGVIGMEFAFIYRALGTDVSVVEFMPQILNVLDSDVAEVVRDEAIERGIKIYEGAKATSIKTTLDGMKLLELELDNKTMHICSEKLA
;
A
#
# COMPACT_ATOMS: atom_id res chain seq x y z
N VAL A 1 -5.46 19.69 -5.86
CA VAL A 1 -6.92 19.60 -6.16
C VAL A 1 -7.33 20.74 -7.07
N GLY A 2 -6.99 22.02 -6.78
CA GLY A 2 -7.41 23.17 -7.57
C GLY A 2 -7.00 23.16 -9.04
N GLY A 3 -5.87 22.54 -9.41
CA GLY A 3 -5.44 22.41 -10.80
C GLY A 3 -6.37 21.55 -11.66
N ILE A 4 -6.90 20.46 -11.09
CA ILE A 4 -7.84 19.58 -11.79
C ILE A 4 -9.18 20.26 -12.02
N GLU A 5 -9.72 20.97 -11.00
CA GLU A 5 -10.95 21.73 -11.14
C GLU A 5 -10.84 22.82 -12.21
N HIS A 6 -9.69 23.50 -12.28
CA HIS A 6 -9.41 24.47 -13.32
C HIS A 6 -9.40 23.82 -14.72
N LEU A 7 -8.76 22.66 -14.88
CA LEU A 7 -8.73 21.93 -16.14
C LEU A 7 -10.13 21.47 -16.57
N MET A 8 -10.96 21.01 -15.64
CA MET A 8 -12.35 20.63 -15.92
C MET A 8 -13.14 21.84 -16.43
N GLY A 9 -13.07 22.99 -15.73
CA GLY A 9 -13.73 24.21 -16.15
C GLY A 9 -13.26 24.72 -17.50
N ALA A 10 -11.95 24.67 -17.79
CA ALA A 10 -11.38 25.08 -19.08
C ALA A 10 -11.80 24.20 -20.26
N ASN A 11 -12.28 22.98 -20.00
CA ASN A 11 -12.76 22.04 -21.02
C ASN A 11 -14.29 21.82 -20.97
N ASP A 12 -15.03 22.70 -20.30
CA ASP A 12 -16.48 22.63 -20.16
C ASP A 12 -16.99 21.28 -19.56
N ILE A 13 -16.18 20.69 -18.66
CA ILE A 13 -16.54 19.45 -17.98
C ILE A 13 -17.28 19.79 -16.68
N GLU A 14 -18.53 19.34 -16.58
CA GLU A 14 -19.32 19.50 -15.37
C GLU A 14 -18.79 18.62 -14.23
N PHE A 15 -18.46 19.21 -13.10
CA PHE A 15 -17.96 18.52 -11.91
C PHE A 15 -19.02 18.55 -10.79
N ILE A 16 -19.48 17.37 -10.39
CA ILE A 16 -20.47 17.22 -9.33
C ILE A 16 -19.83 16.51 -8.13
N HIS A 17 -19.62 17.24 -7.04
CA HIS A 17 -19.07 16.70 -5.82
C HIS A 17 -20.16 16.01 -4.99
N GLY A 18 -20.17 14.67 -4.98
CA GLY A 18 -21.18 13.90 -4.27
C GLY A 18 -20.87 12.41 -4.24
N LYS A 19 -21.74 11.64 -3.59
CA LYS A 19 -21.71 10.19 -3.58
C LYS A 19 -22.59 9.66 -4.72
N ALA A 20 -21.95 8.99 -5.68
CA ALA A 20 -22.63 8.38 -6.82
C ALA A 20 -23.12 6.97 -6.50
N GLU A 21 -24.27 6.61 -7.07
CA GLU A 21 -24.90 5.30 -7.01
C GLU A 21 -25.44 4.95 -8.40
N ILE A 22 -25.09 3.77 -8.92
CA ILE A 22 -25.60 3.26 -10.18
C ILE A 22 -27.00 2.71 -9.92
N LEU A 23 -28.01 3.24 -10.62
CA LEU A 23 -29.41 2.83 -10.45
C LEU A 23 -29.79 1.71 -11.42
N ASP A 24 -29.39 1.87 -12.70
CA ASP A 24 -29.67 0.94 -13.79
C ASP A 24 -28.61 1.11 -14.91
N ASP A 25 -28.83 0.45 -16.05
CA ASP A 25 -27.90 0.39 -17.17
C ASP A 25 -27.50 1.75 -17.76
N LYS A 26 -28.26 2.81 -17.48
CA LYS A 26 -28.04 4.13 -18.10
C LYS A 26 -28.25 5.30 -17.15
N LYS A 27 -28.43 5.04 -15.86
CA LYS A 27 -28.72 6.09 -14.88
C LYS A 27 -27.88 5.96 -13.63
N ILE A 28 -27.38 7.10 -13.19
CA ILE A 28 -26.73 7.26 -11.90
C ILE A 28 -27.46 8.30 -11.07
N LYS A 29 -27.44 8.11 -9.78
CA LYS A 29 -27.87 9.10 -8.77
C LYS A 29 -26.64 9.65 -8.09
N VAL A 30 -26.56 10.97 -7.99
CA VAL A 30 -25.47 11.63 -7.24
C VAL A 30 -26.10 12.38 -6.07
N ASN A 31 -25.79 11.95 -4.85
CA ASN A 31 -26.21 12.59 -3.61
C ASN A 31 -25.16 13.64 -3.21
N THR A 32 -25.52 14.90 -3.25
CA THR A 32 -24.69 16.00 -2.77
C THR A 32 -25.22 16.53 -1.43
N LYS A 33 -24.50 17.43 -0.80
CA LYS A 33 -24.95 18.06 0.44
C LYS A 33 -26.24 18.90 0.28
N LYS A 34 -26.55 19.35 -0.93
CA LYS A 34 -27.68 20.27 -1.20
C LYS A 34 -28.78 19.64 -2.03
N PHE A 35 -28.42 18.84 -3.03
CA PHE A 35 -29.35 18.29 -4.02
C PHE A 35 -29.02 16.85 -4.36
N ASN A 36 -30.01 16.14 -4.91
CA ASN A 36 -29.84 14.82 -5.50
C ASN A 36 -30.03 14.95 -7.00
N TYR A 37 -29.03 14.52 -7.76
CA TYR A 37 -29.08 14.51 -9.22
C TYR A 37 -29.42 13.10 -9.71
N LYS A 38 -30.21 13.00 -10.77
CA LYS A 38 -30.33 11.80 -11.58
C LYS A 38 -29.79 12.13 -12.95
N LEU A 39 -28.76 11.43 -13.38
CA LEU A 39 -28.05 11.66 -14.64
C LEU A 39 -28.20 10.44 -15.53
N GLU A 40 -28.46 10.65 -16.81
CA GLU A 40 -28.43 9.62 -17.83
C GLU A 40 -27.09 9.69 -18.57
N TYR A 41 -26.56 8.55 -18.95
CA TYR A 41 -25.27 8.47 -19.66
C TYR A 41 -25.36 7.51 -20.86
N LYS A 42 -24.57 7.81 -21.89
CA LYS A 42 -24.31 6.90 -23.02
C LYS A 42 -23.19 5.93 -22.68
N ASN A 43 -22.13 6.43 -22.07
CA ASN A 43 -20.96 5.67 -21.64
C ASN A 43 -20.63 6.07 -20.19
N LEU A 44 -20.27 5.09 -19.36
CA LEU A 44 -19.87 5.31 -17.98
C LEU A 44 -18.44 4.81 -17.81
N ILE A 45 -17.58 5.69 -17.27
CA ILE A 45 -16.22 5.34 -16.84
C ILE A 45 -16.22 5.26 -15.33
N LEU A 46 -15.85 4.10 -14.78
CA LEU A 46 -15.69 3.90 -13.34
C LEU A 46 -14.23 4.10 -12.96
N ALA A 47 -13.92 5.22 -12.33
CA ALA A 47 -12.60 5.56 -11.83
C ALA A 47 -12.67 5.75 -10.30
N LEU A 48 -13.02 4.67 -9.59
CA LEU A 48 -13.43 4.70 -8.18
C LEU A 48 -12.24 4.69 -7.20
N GLY A 49 -11.02 4.53 -7.72
CA GLY A 49 -9.83 4.37 -6.89
C GLY A 49 -9.78 3.01 -6.19
N SER A 50 -8.86 2.87 -5.27
CA SER A 50 -8.65 1.69 -4.45
C SER A 50 -8.31 2.07 -3.01
N LYS A 51 -8.33 1.09 -2.14
CA LYS A 51 -7.88 1.23 -0.75
C LYS A 51 -6.81 0.17 -0.48
N PRO A 52 -5.86 0.44 0.40
CA PRO A 52 -4.94 -0.58 0.88
C PRO A 52 -5.71 -1.75 1.48
N SER A 53 -5.24 -2.97 1.23
CA SER A 53 -5.79 -4.17 1.86
C SER A 53 -5.08 -4.41 3.19
N TYR A 54 -5.85 -4.74 4.23
CA TYR A 54 -5.28 -5.18 5.49
C TYR A 54 -5.04 -6.69 5.45
N LEU A 55 -3.92 -7.11 6.04
CA LEU A 55 -3.62 -8.53 6.19
C LEU A 55 -4.53 -9.14 7.26
N PRO A 56 -5.07 -10.35 7.03
CA PRO A 56 -5.92 -11.04 8.00
C PRO A 56 -5.08 -11.78 9.06
N ILE A 57 -4.17 -11.05 9.72
CA ILE A 57 -3.32 -11.58 10.80
C ILE A 57 -3.51 -10.76 12.06
N GLU A 58 -3.24 -11.38 13.22
CA GLU A 58 -3.36 -10.73 14.53
C GLU A 58 -2.47 -9.48 14.59
N GLY A 59 -3.05 -8.36 15.01
CA GLY A 59 -2.36 -7.09 15.18
C GLY A 59 -2.19 -6.22 13.93
N ALA A 60 -2.61 -6.70 12.74
CA ALA A 60 -2.50 -5.91 11.50
C ALA A 60 -3.51 -4.76 11.41
N ASP A 61 -4.57 -4.80 12.22
CA ASP A 61 -5.61 -3.76 12.30
C ASP A 61 -5.28 -2.64 13.30
N SER A 62 -4.11 -2.69 13.93
CA SER A 62 -3.65 -1.63 14.84
C SER A 62 -3.39 -0.33 14.09
N GLU A 63 -3.81 0.79 14.68
CA GLU A 63 -3.56 2.15 14.12
C GLU A 63 -2.07 2.47 13.91
N ASP A 64 -1.19 1.72 14.58
CA ASP A 64 0.25 1.87 14.47
C ASP A 64 0.87 1.14 13.27
N ILE A 65 0.09 0.31 12.57
CA ILE A 65 0.53 -0.37 11.34
C ILE A 65 0.24 0.54 10.16
N LEU A 66 1.28 0.80 9.38
CA LEU A 66 1.22 1.78 8.31
C LEU A 66 0.75 1.13 7.02
N THR A 67 0.06 1.89 6.19
CA THR A 67 -0.15 1.56 4.79
C THR A 67 0.72 2.46 3.89
N SER A 68 0.65 2.26 2.58
CA SER A 68 1.33 3.14 1.62
C SER A 68 0.96 4.61 1.79
N THR A 69 -0.25 4.90 2.28
CA THR A 69 -0.72 6.28 2.52
C THR A 69 0.02 6.93 3.69
N GLU A 70 0.16 6.23 4.80
CA GLU A 70 0.86 6.72 5.98
C GLU A 70 2.36 6.81 5.73
N LEU A 71 2.95 5.83 5.01
CA LEU A 71 4.37 5.87 4.61
C LEU A 71 4.71 7.14 3.81
N LEU A 72 3.83 7.55 2.88
CA LEU A 72 4.03 8.80 2.11
C LEU A 72 3.95 10.07 2.97
N SER A 73 3.36 9.99 4.15
CA SER A 73 3.10 11.15 5.01
C SER A 73 3.95 11.18 6.28
N LEU A 74 4.84 10.21 6.48
CA LEU A 74 5.75 10.20 7.62
C LEU A 74 6.62 11.47 7.63
N ARG A 75 6.67 12.12 8.80
CA ARG A 75 7.45 13.35 8.99
C ARG A 75 8.88 13.07 9.46
N GLU A 76 9.09 11.89 10.02
CA GLU A 76 10.39 11.45 10.54
C GLU A 76 10.79 10.15 9.85
N ILE A 77 12.08 10.06 9.51
CA ILE A 77 12.62 8.86 8.88
C ILE A 77 12.87 7.83 10.00
N PRO A 78 12.22 6.65 9.96
CA PRO A 78 12.41 5.62 10.98
C PRO A 78 13.80 5.00 10.85
N LYS A 79 14.37 4.57 11.97
CA LYS A 79 15.66 3.86 11.99
C LYS A 79 15.54 2.47 11.37
N SER A 80 14.41 1.83 11.53
CA SER A 80 14.12 0.52 10.96
C SER A 80 12.67 0.40 10.52
N LEU A 81 12.44 -0.30 9.40
CA LEU A 81 11.14 -0.50 8.79
C LEU A 81 11.03 -1.94 8.30
N VAL A 82 9.95 -2.62 8.69
CA VAL A 82 9.54 -3.88 8.07
C VAL A 82 8.39 -3.60 7.12
N ILE A 83 8.48 -4.12 5.91
CA ILE A 83 7.44 -4.03 4.87
C ILE A 83 6.91 -5.44 4.63
N ILE A 84 5.61 -5.64 4.78
CA ILE A 84 4.94 -6.91 4.45
C ILE A 84 4.35 -6.79 3.04
N GLY A 85 4.94 -7.51 2.13
CA GLY A 85 4.62 -7.54 0.71
C GLY A 85 5.77 -7.01 -0.15
N GLY A 86 6.39 -7.89 -0.92
CA GLY A 86 7.44 -7.61 -1.90
C GLY A 86 6.90 -7.28 -3.29
N GLY A 87 5.67 -6.82 -3.41
CA GLY A 87 5.11 -6.30 -4.65
C GLY A 87 5.72 -4.96 -5.06
N VAL A 88 5.25 -4.38 -6.18
CA VAL A 88 5.79 -3.13 -6.74
C VAL A 88 5.85 -2.01 -5.69
N ILE A 89 4.73 -1.75 -5.02
CA ILE A 89 4.64 -0.69 -4.00
C ILE A 89 5.60 -0.94 -2.83
N GLY A 90 5.64 -2.18 -2.32
CA GLY A 90 6.53 -2.53 -1.20
C GLY A 90 8.00 -2.36 -1.55
N MET A 91 8.41 -2.79 -2.75
CA MET A 91 9.78 -2.63 -3.21
C MET A 91 10.15 -1.16 -3.47
N GLU A 92 9.25 -0.35 -4.05
CA GLU A 92 9.49 1.09 -4.19
C GLU A 92 9.74 1.75 -2.82
N PHE A 93 8.90 1.49 -1.82
CA PHE A 93 9.13 1.99 -0.47
C PHE A 93 10.42 1.46 0.15
N ALA A 94 10.75 0.19 -0.07
CA ALA A 94 11.99 -0.39 0.43
C ALA A 94 13.22 0.36 -0.09
N PHE A 95 13.28 0.66 -1.36
CA PHE A 95 14.36 1.44 -1.97
C PHE A 95 14.38 2.90 -1.48
N ILE A 96 13.22 3.55 -1.38
CA ILE A 96 13.09 4.93 -0.90
C ILE A 96 13.63 5.04 0.54
N TYR A 97 13.11 4.22 1.46
CA TYR A 97 13.50 4.30 2.87
C TYR A 97 14.94 3.85 3.08
N ARG A 98 15.42 2.87 2.31
CA ARG A 98 16.83 2.49 2.35
C ARG A 98 17.74 3.61 1.91
N ALA A 99 17.39 4.33 0.86
CA ALA A 99 18.15 5.52 0.40
C ALA A 99 18.14 6.66 1.42
N LEU A 100 17.10 6.75 2.26
CA LEU A 100 17.01 7.69 3.38
C LEU A 100 17.78 7.23 4.63
N GLY A 101 18.41 6.03 4.61
CA GLY A 101 19.24 5.52 5.70
C GLY A 101 18.52 4.58 6.68
N THR A 102 17.29 4.20 6.41
CA THR A 102 16.53 3.23 7.21
C THR A 102 17.09 1.81 7.02
N ASP A 103 17.15 1.01 8.09
CA ASP A 103 17.36 -0.44 8.01
C ASP A 103 16.05 -1.11 7.59
N VAL A 104 16.01 -1.63 6.34
CA VAL A 104 14.76 -2.13 5.73
C VAL A 104 14.77 -3.63 5.60
N SER A 105 13.66 -4.26 6.00
CA SER A 105 13.37 -5.67 5.77
C SER A 105 12.06 -5.80 5.00
N VAL A 106 12.05 -6.63 3.96
CA VAL A 106 10.85 -6.97 3.17
C VAL A 106 10.50 -8.43 3.43
N VAL A 107 9.24 -8.69 3.78
CA VAL A 107 8.71 -10.04 4.01
C VAL A 107 7.67 -10.34 2.93
N GLU A 108 7.95 -11.31 2.06
CA GLU A 108 7.09 -11.68 0.94
C GLU A 108 6.62 -13.13 1.10
N PHE A 109 5.31 -13.33 1.02
CA PHE A 109 4.70 -14.66 1.11
C PHE A 109 4.97 -15.53 -0.11
N MET A 110 5.04 -14.91 -1.30
CA MET A 110 5.33 -15.63 -2.53
C MET A 110 6.80 -16.05 -2.60
N PRO A 111 7.13 -17.07 -3.42
CA PRO A 111 8.51 -17.54 -3.56
C PRO A 111 9.50 -16.50 -4.12
N GLN A 112 8.98 -15.40 -4.70
CA GLN A 112 9.80 -14.28 -5.18
C GLN A 112 9.10 -12.96 -4.96
N ILE A 113 9.87 -11.88 -4.76
CA ILE A 113 9.36 -10.51 -4.85
C ILE A 113 8.88 -10.23 -6.29
N LEU A 114 8.04 -9.19 -6.45
CA LEU A 114 7.56 -8.77 -7.78
C LEU A 114 6.98 -9.93 -8.60
N ASN A 115 6.24 -10.82 -7.95
CA ASN A 115 5.70 -12.07 -8.51
C ASN A 115 4.83 -11.91 -9.77
N VAL A 116 4.48 -10.67 -10.14
CA VAL A 116 3.77 -10.32 -11.38
C VAL A 116 4.72 -10.11 -12.56
N LEU A 117 6.03 -10.10 -12.34
CA LEU A 117 7.07 -9.96 -13.35
C LEU A 117 7.73 -11.31 -13.65
N ASP A 118 8.39 -11.40 -14.79
CA ASP A 118 9.21 -12.53 -15.13
C ASP A 118 10.37 -12.70 -14.12
N SER A 119 10.76 -13.92 -13.82
CA SER A 119 11.69 -14.22 -12.75
C SER A 119 13.07 -13.60 -12.93
N ASP A 120 13.57 -13.52 -14.16
CA ASP A 120 14.84 -12.89 -14.50
C ASP A 120 14.83 -11.39 -14.21
N VAL A 121 13.70 -10.71 -14.44
CA VAL A 121 13.52 -9.29 -14.10
C VAL A 121 13.45 -9.10 -12.59
N ALA A 122 12.67 -9.93 -11.88
CA ALA A 122 12.55 -9.88 -10.43
C ALA A 122 13.88 -10.14 -9.73
N GLU A 123 14.69 -11.07 -10.27
CA GLU A 123 16.03 -11.40 -9.75
C GLU A 123 16.97 -10.20 -9.81
N VAL A 124 17.01 -9.46 -10.91
CA VAL A 124 17.82 -8.25 -11.04
C VAL A 124 17.45 -7.22 -9.96
N VAL A 125 16.15 -7.01 -9.71
CA VAL A 125 15.70 -6.06 -8.68
C VAL A 125 16.03 -6.57 -7.28
N ARG A 126 15.89 -7.88 -7.05
CA ARG A 126 16.24 -8.51 -5.77
C ARG A 126 17.72 -8.35 -5.44
N ASP A 127 18.58 -8.64 -6.40
CA ASP A 127 20.03 -8.57 -6.21
C ASP A 127 20.47 -7.13 -5.94
N GLU A 128 19.94 -6.15 -6.68
CA GLU A 128 20.19 -4.73 -6.42
C GLU A 128 19.71 -4.31 -5.02
N ALA A 129 18.55 -4.81 -4.57
CA ALA A 129 18.02 -4.52 -3.24
C ALA A 129 18.94 -5.08 -2.13
N ILE A 130 19.42 -6.32 -2.30
CA ILE A 130 20.36 -6.95 -1.36
C ILE A 130 21.71 -6.21 -1.35
N GLU A 131 22.24 -5.80 -2.50
CA GLU A 131 23.48 -5.03 -2.61
C GLU A 131 23.38 -3.69 -1.87
N ARG A 132 22.21 -3.07 -1.92
CA ARG A 132 21.91 -1.85 -1.13
C ARG A 132 21.67 -2.11 0.35
N GLY A 133 21.67 -3.37 0.78
CA GLY A 133 21.51 -3.76 2.18
C GLY A 133 20.03 -3.84 2.63
N ILE A 134 19.10 -4.04 1.72
CA ILE A 134 17.72 -4.40 2.04
C ILE A 134 17.69 -5.90 2.34
N LYS A 135 17.09 -6.29 3.46
CA LYS A 135 16.90 -7.70 3.81
C LYS A 135 15.59 -8.19 3.18
N ILE A 136 15.65 -9.27 2.41
CA ILE A 136 14.48 -9.84 1.73
C ILE A 136 14.26 -11.26 2.24
N TYR A 137 13.01 -11.54 2.67
CA TYR A 137 12.54 -12.83 3.14
C TYR A 137 11.42 -13.29 2.19
N GLU A 138 11.77 -14.09 1.19
CA GLU A 138 10.85 -14.69 0.22
C GLU A 138 10.31 -16.02 0.74
N GLY A 139 9.08 -16.40 0.37
CA GLY A 139 8.40 -17.57 0.89
C GLY A 139 8.05 -17.46 2.39
N ALA A 140 8.09 -16.26 2.94
CA ALA A 140 7.92 -15.98 4.35
C ALA A 140 6.48 -15.55 4.66
N LYS A 141 5.81 -16.30 5.52
CA LYS A 141 4.42 -16.03 5.92
C LYS A 141 4.39 -15.24 7.21
N ALA A 142 3.98 -13.97 7.15
CA ALA A 142 3.65 -13.18 8.34
C ALA A 142 2.47 -13.82 9.08
N THR A 143 2.58 -13.97 10.39
CA THR A 143 1.57 -14.67 11.23
C THR A 143 0.95 -13.78 12.31
N SER A 144 1.73 -12.92 12.94
CA SER A 144 1.23 -11.97 13.93
C SER A 144 2.12 -10.74 14.06
N ILE A 145 1.53 -9.65 14.52
CA ILE A 145 2.22 -8.40 14.82
C ILE A 145 1.92 -8.01 16.26
N LYS A 146 2.95 -7.68 17.04
CA LYS A 146 2.81 -7.20 18.40
C LYS A 146 3.58 -5.91 18.60
N THR A 147 3.08 -5.03 19.44
CA THR A 147 3.83 -3.86 19.88
C THR A 147 4.47 -4.17 21.22
N THR A 148 5.77 -4.00 21.32
CA THR A 148 6.54 -4.22 22.55
C THR A 148 6.36 -3.05 23.52
N LEU A 149 6.80 -3.20 24.78
CA LEU A 149 6.64 -2.18 25.83
C LEU A 149 7.38 -0.87 25.50
N ASP A 150 8.43 -0.95 24.72
CA ASP A 150 9.23 0.20 24.21
C ASP A 150 8.71 0.76 22.88
N GLY A 151 7.55 0.26 22.40
CA GLY A 151 6.87 0.77 21.23
C GLY A 151 7.38 0.21 19.89
N MET A 152 8.33 -0.73 19.90
CA MET A 152 8.80 -1.40 18.69
C MET A 152 7.74 -2.36 18.14
N LYS A 153 7.78 -2.62 16.85
CA LYS A 153 6.93 -3.61 16.18
C LYS A 153 7.66 -4.94 16.06
N LEU A 154 7.06 -5.97 16.61
CA LEU A 154 7.57 -7.34 16.55
C LEU A 154 6.69 -8.12 15.57
N LEU A 155 7.23 -8.42 14.39
CA LEU A 155 6.62 -9.30 13.41
C LEU A 155 7.04 -10.74 13.69
N GLU A 156 6.08 -11.62 13.84
CA GLU A 156 6.29 -13.07 13.80
C GLU A 156 6.00 -13.58 12.39
N LEU A 157 6.87 -14.44 11.88
CA LEU A 157 6.74 -15.04 10.57
C LEU A 157 7.22 -16.50 10.55
N GLU A 158 6.70 -17.26 9.61
CA GLU A 158 7.14 -18.62 9.30
C GLU A 158 7.96 -18.61 8.01
N LEU A 159 9.17 -19.15 8.06
CA LEU A 159 10.05 -19.34 6.91
C LEU A 159 10.72 -20.71 7.04
N ASP A 160 10.66 -21.55 6.01
CA ASP A 160 11.22 -22.91 6.00
C ASP A 160 10.77 -23.77 7.19
N ASN A 161 9.49 -23.69 7.56
CA ASN A 161 8.90 -24.35 8.73
C ASN A 161 9.51 -23.94 10.08
N LYS A 162 10.14 -22.78 10.16
CA LYS A 162 10.69 -22.21 11.38
C LYS A 162 10.01 -20.88 11.68
N THR A 163 9.70 -20.66 12.94
CA THR A 163 9.23 -19.35 13.40
C THR A 163 10.41 -18.42 13.57
N MET A 164 10.28 -17.24 13.01
CA MET A 164 11.25 -16.15 13.11
C MET A 164 10.57 -14.88 13.61
N HIS A 165 11.35 -13.98 14.18
CA HIS A 165 10.87 -12.69 14.65
C HIS A 165 11.75 -11.58 14.08
N ILE A 166 11.11 -10.52 13.59
CA ILE A 166 11.78 -9.29 13.15
C ILE A 166 11.22 -8.14 13.97
N CYS A 167 12.13 -7.38 14.58
CA CYS A 167 11.79 -6.19 15.36
C CYS A 167 12.16 -4.93 14.58
N SER A 168 11.25 -3.95 14.55
CA SER A 168 11.48 -2.67 13.86
C SER A 168 10.76 -1.52 14.55
N GLU A 169 11.19 -0.29 14.27
CA GLU A 169 10.53 0.92 14.76
C GLU A 169 9.16 1.13 14.08
N LYS A 170 9.07 0.83 12.80
CA LYS A 170 7.82 0.90 12.01
C LYS A 170 7.58 -0.39 11.23
N LEU A 171 6.30 -0.64 10.94
CA LEU A 171 5.85 -1.76 10.13
C LEU A 171 4.75 -1.28 9.16
N ALA A 172 4.82 -1.73 7.89
CA ALA A 172 3.88 -1.39 6.82
C ALA A 172 3.53 -2.63 5.98
#